data_a087f64cc8e0a5c418b2b34b461f1cce
#
_entry.id   a087f64cc8e0a5c418b2b34b461f1cce
#
_cell.length_a   1.000
_cell.length_b   1.000
_cell.length_c   1.000
_cell.angle_alpha   90.00
_cell.angle_beta   90.00
_cell.angle_gamma   90.00
#
_symmetry.space_group_name_H-M   'P 1'
#
loop_
_entity.id
_entity.type
_entity.pdbx_description
1 polymer ?
#
loop_
_entity_poly.entity_id
_entity_poly.type
_entity_poly.pdbx_seq_one_letter_code
_entity_poly.pdbx_strand_id
1 'polypeptide(L)'
;FSHKFKNKLNGIENSDSISFNPQKWLYITKTCSMLLLKNKKYLYSDFFTPLPYVMKNKEEYHEGEITLQGTRYPDILKLWLSLQHLGNFSYSEIIEKSFKYTNLFKRKLLEINNIKIACEPQMNIICFRYGIRDKNINENDIINLDLQKFLLDKHNIFFSIVEYNNFKWLRAVLLNPFFNSRHIKKICLKISEFTKENKTLKLIKSND
;
A
#
# COMPACT_ATOMS: atom_id res chain seq x y z
N PHE A 1 13.58 3.12 9.80
CA PHE A 1 13.02 3.73 11.02
C PHE A 1 12.71 2.68 12.09
N SER A 2 11.94 1.61 11.82
CA SER A 2 11.63 0.60 12.84
C SER A 2 12.71 -0.49 12.91
N HIS A 3 13.39 -0.57 14.03
CA HIS A 3 14.37 -1.64 14.31
C HIS A 3 13.70 -3.01 14.34
N LYS A 4 12.45 -3.09 14.79
CA LYS A 4 11.65 -4.32 14.91
C LYS A 4 11.39 -4.99 13.56
N PHE A 5 11.26 -4.21 12.49
CA PHE A 5 10.93 -4.69 11.16
C PHE A 5 12.04 -4.49 10.13
N LYS A 6 13.24 -4.11 10.59
CA LYS A 6 14.40 -3.89 9.71
C LYS A 6 14.70 -5.11 8.83
N ASN A 7 14.55 -6.31 9.37
CA ASN A 7 14.78 -7.57 8.67
C ASN A 7 13.84 -7.81 7.47
N LYS A 8 12.70 -7.10 7.39
CA LYS A 8 11.80 -7.16 6.22
C LYS A 8 12.41 -6.55 4.96
N LEU A 9 13.49 -5.81 5.12
CA LEU A 9 14.22 -5.16 4.02
C LEU A 9 15.61 -5.78 3.81
N ASN A 10 15.90 -6.95 4.39
CA ASN A 10 17.17 -7.64 4.16
C ASN A 10 17.34 -7.93 2.66
N GLY A 11 18.52 -7.64 2.14
CA GLY A 11 18.84 -7.76 0.71
C GLY A 11 18.67 -6.46 -0.08
N ILE A 12 18.04 -5.42 0.50
CA ILE A 12 17.89 -4.12 -0.19
C ILE A 12 19.25 -3.47 -0.48
N GLU A 13 20.27 -3.78 0.31
CA GLU A 13 21.66 -3.33 0.13
C GLU A 13 22.31 -3.87 -1.15
N ASN A 14 21.76 -4.95 -1.72
CA ASN A 14 22.24 -5.55 -2.97
C ASN A 14 21.60 -4.90 -4.21
N SER A 15 20.61 -4.02 -4.03
CA SER A 15 19.93 -3.36 -5.13
C SER A 15 20.84 -2.35 -5.83
N ASP A 16 20.76 -2.27 -7.16
CA ASP A 16 21.44 -1.24 -7.95
C ASP A 16 20.72 0.10 -7.86
N SER A 17 19.39 0.05 -7.72
CA SER A 17 18.57 1.23 -7.54
C SER A 17 17.38 0.95 -6.61
N ILE A 18 16.93 2.00 -5.90
CA ILE A 18 15.74 1.95 -5.04
C ILE A 18 14.86 3.14 -5.35
N SER A 19 13.64 2.88 -5.80
CA SER A 19 12.61 3.90 -5.95
C SER A 19 11.63 3.83 -4.78
N PHE A 20 11.36 4.98 -4.15
CA PHE A 20 10.35 5.04 -3.11
C PHE A 20 9.61 6.38 -3.10
N ASN A 21 8.41 6.36 -2.51
CA ASN A 21 7.51 7.51 -2.47
C ASN A 21 7.31 7.98 -1.02
N PRO A 22 8.04 8.97 -0.53
CA PRO A 22 7.83 9.56 0.80
C PRO A 22 6.39 10.06 1.01
N GLN A 23 5.73 10.50 -0.04
CA GLN A 23 4.32 10.92 -0.05
C GLN A 23 3.32 9.79 0.31
N LYS A 24 3.77 8.55 0.47
CA LYS A 24 2.93 7.42 0.91
C LYS A 24 3.13 7.18 2.40
N TRP A 25 4.05 6.33 2.77
CA TRP A 25 4.20 5.87 4.15
C TRP A 25 4.90 6.87 5.09
N LEU A 26 5.63 7.83 4.54
CA LEU A 26 6.20 8.93 5.34
C LEU A 26 5.28 10.16 5.41
N TYR A 27 4.08 10.10 4.84
CA TYR A 27 3.03 11.12 4.90
C TYR A 27 3.43 12.50 4.38
N ILE A 28 4.43 12.56 3.51
CA ILE A 28 4.84 13.80 2.87
C ILE A 28 3.76 14.25 1.88
N THR A 29 3.48 15.54 1.84
CA THR A 29 2.53 16.09 0.86
C THR A 29 2.97 15.80 -0.57
N LYS A 30 2.03 15.45 -1.44
CA LYS A 30 2.29 15.23 -2.88
C LYS A 30 2.82 16.51 -3.52
N THR A 31 3.76 16.44 -4.44
CA THR A 31 4.45 15.25 -4.95
C THR A 31 5.78 15.09 -4.26
N CYS A 32 6.19 13.87 -3.94
CA CYS A 32 7.55 13.58 -3.48
C CYS A 32 7.87 12.12 -3.78
N SER A 33 8.75 11.90 -4.76
CA SER A 33 9.30 10.60 -5.12
C SER A 33 10.81 10.69 -5.13
N MET A 34 11.48 9.59 -4.80
CA MET A 34 12.93 9.51 -4.77
C MET A 34 13.41 8.28 -5.52
N LEU A 35 14.53 8.46 -6.23
CA LEU A 35 15.32 7.39 -6.81
C LEU A 35 16.71 7.47 -6.18
N LEU A 36 17.11 6.38 -5.53
CA LEU A 36 18.45 6.19 -4.99
C LEU A 36 19.21 5.25 -5.90
N LEU A 37 20.43 5.61 -6.26
CA LEU A 37 21.29 4.81 -7.12
C LEU A 37 22.56 4.42 -6.36
N LYS A 38 22.95 3.15 -6.47
CA LYS A 38 24.20 2.65 -5.88
C LYS A 38 25.43 3.32 -6.53
N ASN A 39 25.36 3.58 -7.83
CA ASN A 39 26.43 4.21 -8.58
C ASN A 39 25.91 5.45 -9.33
N LYS A 40 26.43 6.62 -8.93
CA LYS A 40 26.08 7.91 -9.57
C LYS A 40 26.42 7.97 -11.07
N LYS A 41 27.37 7.17 -11.55
CA LYS A 41 27.76 7.17 -12.98
C LYS A 41 26.58 6.92 -13.90
N TYR A 42 25.59 6.12 -13.48
CA TYR A 42 24.40 5.86 -14.30
C TYR A 42 23.54 7.11 -14.55
N LEU A 43 23.54 8.08 -13.64
CA LEU A 43 22.85 9.34 -13.89
C LEU A 43 23.50 10.12 -15.04
N TYR A 44 24.81 10.07 -15.14
CA TYR A 44 25.56 10.82 -16.15
C TYR A 44 25.62 10.13 -17.49
N SER A 45 25.63 8.80 -17.53
CA SER A 45 25.65 8.06 -18.79
C SER A 45 24.29 8.06 -19.49
N ASP A 46 23.18 7.96 -18.72
CA ASP A 46 21.89 7.63 -19.29
C ASP A 46 20.89 8.81 -19.27
N PHE A 47 21.09 9.75 -18.36
CA PHE A 47 20.17 10.89 -18.17
C PHE A 47 20.77 12.26 -18.43
N PHE A 48 22.04 12.32 -18.83
CA PHE A 48 22.71 13.59 -19.06
C PHE A 48 22.12 14.31 -20.29
N THR A 49 21.60 15.52 -20.06
CA THR A 49 21.14 16.43 -21.10
C THR A 49 21.84 17.76 -20.90
N PRO A 50 22.76 18.16 -21.78
CA PRO A 50 23.50 19.39 -21.61
C PRO A 50 22.59 20.63 -21.67
N LEU A 51 22.78 21.52 -20.71
CA LEU A 51 22.10 22.81 -20.68
C LEU A 51 23.05 23.90 -21.22
N PRO A 52 22.81 24.48 -22.38
CA PRO A 52 23.77 25.36 -23.06
C PRO A 52 24.06 26.69 -22.34
N TYR A 53 23.19 27.07 -21.40
CA TYR A 53 23.31 28.28 -20.60
C TYR A 53 23.98 28.09 -19.24
N VAL A 54 24.31 26.83 -18.88
CA VAL A 54 25.01 26.53 -17.62
C VAL A 54 26.51 26.63 -17.84
N MET A 55 27.18 27.51 -17.08
CA MET A 55 28.64 27.59 -17.07
C MET A 55 29.21 26.28 -16.54
N LYS A 56 29.97 25.58 -17.36
CA LYS A 56 30.63 24.31 -16.99
C LYS A 56 31.92 24.61 -16.22
N ASN A 57 31.88 24.45 -14.91
CA ASN A 57 33.11 24.13 -14.19
C ASN A 57 33.45 22.67 -14.48
N LYS A 58 34.70 22.38 -14.86
CA LYS A 58 35.15 21.07 -15.38
C LYS A 58 34.94 19.89 -14.41
N GLU A 59 34.54 20.13 -13.18
CA GLU A 59 34.48 19.12 -12.11
C GLU A 59 33.08 18.97 -11.47
N GLU A 60 32.11 19.83 -11.77
CA GLU A 60 30.79 19.79 -11.17
C GLU A 60 29.70 19.65 -12.26
N TYR A 61 28.93 18.58 -12.13
CA TYR A 61 27.71 18.42 -12.92
C TYR A 61 26.57 19.22 -12.31
N HIS A 62 25.88 19.98 -13.14
CA HIS A 62 24.68 20.66 -12.71
C HIS A 62 23.54 19.64 -12.59
N GLU A 63 22.86 19.59 -11.43
CA GLU A 63 21.82 18.59 -11.18
C GLU A 63 20.65 18.66 -12.18
N GLY A 64 20.39 19.82 -12.79
CA GLY A 64 19.42 19.97 -13.87
C GLY A 64 19.78 19.22 -15.14
N GLU A 65 21.07 18.92 -15.37
CA GLU A 65 21.53 18.21 -16.56
C GLU A 65 21.34 16.68 -16.48
N ILE A 66 21.09 16.14 -15.26
CA ILE A 66 20.89 14.72 -15.01
C ILE A 66 19.44 14.37 -14.65
N THR A 67 18.52 15.26 -14.97
CA THR A 67 17.10 15.07 -14.68
C THR A 67 16.26 15.58 -15.86
N LEU A 68 15.03 15.04 -16.00
CA LEU A 68 14.11 15.45 -17.07
C LEU A 68 13.68 16.91 -16.97
N GLN A 69 13.74 17.51 -15.80
CA GLN A 69 13.37 18.91 -15.56
C GLN A 69 14.58 19.66 -15.03
N GLY A 70 15.06 20.66 -15.75
CA GLY A 70 16.14 21.54 -15.29
C GLY A 70 15.76 22.34 -14.04
N THR A 71 14.55 22.90 -14.02
CA THR A 71 13.98 23.60 -12.86
C THR A 71 12.82 22.81 -12.28
N ARG A 72 12.84 22.55 -10.97
CA ARG A 72 11.80 21.78 -10.28
C ARG A 72 11.57 22.30 -8.86
N TYR A 73 10.40 21.96 -8.30
CA TYR A 73 10.09 22.27 -6.92
C TYR A 73 11.05 21.53 -5.96
N PRO A 74 11.48 22.17 -4.86
CA PRO A 74 12.37 21.56 -3.87
C PRO A 74 11.59 20.58 -2.97
N ASP A 75 10.99 19.54 -3.55
CA ASP A 75 10.17 18.58 -2.84
C ASP A 75 10.94 17.83 -1.75
N ILE A 76 12.26 17.73 -1.89
CA ILE A 76 13.14 17.15 -0.88
C ILE A 76 13.10 17.93 0.44
N LEU A 77 12.86 19.24 0.38
CA LEU A 77 12.74 20.08 1.57
C LEU A 77 11.55 19.65 2.45
N LYS A 78 10.45 19.26 1.84
CA LYS A 78 9.28 18.72 2.57
C LYS A 78 9.64 17.46 3.35
N LEU A 79 10.40 16.56 2.74
CA LEU A 79 10.88 15.34 3.40
C LEU A 79 11.84 15.68 4.54
N TRP A 80 12.81 16.56 4.29
CA TRP A 80 13.77 16.98 5.31
C TRP A 80 13.07 17.61 6.52
N LEU A 81 12.16 18.56 6.31
CA LEU A 81 11.40 19.20 7.39
C LEU A 81 10.58 18.19 8.19
N SER A 82 9.93 17.24 7.52
CA SER A 82 9.15 16.21 8.19
C SER A 82 10.03 15.26 9.01
N LEU A 83 11.21 14.91 8.50
CA LEU A 83 12.19 14.11 9.25
C LEU A 83 12.71 14.86 10.48
N GLN A 84 12.95 16.17 10.36
CA GLN A 84 13.36 16.99 11.51
C GLN A 84 12.25 17.13 12.56
N HIS A 85 11.01 17.31 12.11
CA HIS A 85 9.87 17.52 12.99
C HIS A 85 9.43 16.24 13.73
N LEU A 86 9.28 15.14 13.01
CA LEU A 86 8.78 13.87 13.57
C LEU A 86 9.89 13.02 14.19
N GLY A 87 11.07 13.04 13.62
CA GLY A 87 12.20 12.21 14.03
C GLY A 87 12.00 10.71 13.82
N ASN A 88 13.04 9.95 14.10
CA ASN A 88 13.04 8.50 13.91
C ASN A 88 12.02 7.77 14.79
N PHE A 89 11.81 8.24 16.01
CA PHE A 89 10.90 7.62 16.97
C PHE A 89 9.46 7.65 16.47
N SER A 90 8.96 8.81 16.09
CA SER A 90 7.57 8.95 15.63
C SER A 90 7.32 8.17 14.34
N TYR A 91 8.27 8.16 13.41
CA TYR A 91 8.16 7.33 12.21
C TYR A 91 8.16 5.83 12.54
N SER A 92 8.97 5.39 13.49
CA SER A 92 8.94 4.01 13.96
C SER A 92 7.58 3.63 14.52
N GLU A 93 7.01 4.46 15.40
CA GLU A 93 5.68 4.23 15.98
C GLU A 93 4.57 4.14 14.90
N ILE A 94 4.57 5.06 13.94
CA ILE A 94 3.59 5.06 12.84
C ILE A 94 3.69 3.76 12.02
N ILE A 95 4.90 3.34 11.68
CA ILE A 95 5.15 2.12 10.93
C ILE A 95 4.71 0.90 11.74
N GLU A 96 5.12 0.80 12.99
CA GLU A 96 4.78 -0.33 13.87
C GLU A 96 3.28 -0.43 14.14
N LYS A 97 2.60 0.70 14.30
CA LYS A 97 1.14 0.78 14.41
C LYS A 97 0.45 0.23 13.16
N SER A 98 0.96 0.56 11.98
CA SER A 98 0.46 0.05 10.71
C SER A 98 0.56 -1.48 10.63
N PHE A 99 1.70 -2.07 11.00
CA PHE A 99 1.87 -3.53 11.11
C PHE A 99 0.91 -4.16 12.14
N LYS A 100 0.80 -3.55 13.32
CA LYS A 100 -0.11 -4.02 14.39
C LYS A 100 -1.54 -4.11 13.88
N TYR A 101 -2.01 -3.09 13.18
CA TYR A 101 -3.39 -3.08 12.69
C TYR A 101 -3.58 -4.01 11.48
N THR A 102 -2.60 -4.19 10.63
CA THR A 102 -2.66 -5.19 9.55
C THR A 102 -2.84 -6.60 10.13
N ASN A 103 -2.05 -6.96 11.13
CA ASN A 103 -2.17 -8.26 11.80
C ASN A 103 -3.49 -8.40 12.56
N LEU A 104 -3.98 -7.35 13.21
CA LEU A 104 -5.28 -7.37 13.86
C LEU A 104 -6.40 -7.55 12.84
N PHE A 105 -6.35 -6.84 11.72
CA PHE A 105 -7.35 -6.94 10.66
C PHE A 105 -7.36 -8.34 10.05
N LYS A 106 -6.18 -8.90 9.74
CA LYS A 106 -6.05 -10.28 9.28
C LYS A 106 -6.73 -11.27 10.23
N ARG A 107 -6.43 -11.20 11.54
CA ARG A 107 -7.04 -12.10 12.53
C ARG A 107 -8.56 -11.96 12.53
N LYS A 108 -9.08 -10.73 12.53
CA LYS A 108 -10.52 -10.47 12.54
C LYS A 108 -11.22 -10.90 11.26
N LEU A 109 -10.56 -10.81 10.12
CA LEU A 109 -11.09 -11.34 8.86
C LEU A 109 -11.19 -12.87 8.90
N LEU A 110 -10.19 -13.54 9.43
CA LEU A 110 -10.16 -15.02 9.55
C LEU A 110 -11.18 -15.59 10.56
N GLU A 111 -11.72 -14.75 11.45
CA GLU A 111 -12.86 -15.12 12.32
C GLU A 111 -14.18 -15.20 11.53
N ILE A 112 -14.24 -14.65 10.30
CA ILE A 112 -15.42 -14.69 9.44
C ILE A 112 -15.34 -15.93 8.55
N ASN A 113 -16.38 -16.76 8.58
CA ASN A 113 -16.41 -17.99 7.79
C ASN A 113 -16.23 -17.72 6.30
N ASN A 114 -15.45 -18.58 5.63
CA ASN A 114 -15.19 -18.54 4.19
C ASN A 114 -14.39 -17.31 3.71
N ILE A 115 -13.80 -16.54 4.60
CA ILE A 115 -12.78 -15.55 4.24
C ILE A 115 -11.44 -16.25 4.04
N LYS A 116 -10.77 -15.89 2.95
CA LYS A 116 -9.40 -16.31 2.62
C LYS A 116 -8.51 -15.09 2.49
N ILE A 117 -7.26 -15.23 2.89
CA ILE A 117 -6.21 -14.22 2.70
C ILE A 117 -5.32 -14.69 1.54
N ALA A 118 -4.96 -13.79 0.64
CA ALA A 118 -4.19 -14.13 -0.57
C ALA A 118 -2.79 -14.67 -0.22
N CYS A 119 -2.11 -14.01 0.70
CA CYS A 119 -0.81 -14.41 1.22
C CYS A 119 -0.60 -13.76 2.60
N GLU A 120 0.41 -14.21 3.33
CA GLU A 120 0.79 -13.58 4.60
C GLU A 120 1.21 -12.13 4.38
N PRO A 121 0.55 -11.15 5.04
CA PRO A 121 0.92 -9.73 4.89
C PRO A 121 2.35 -9.48 5.35
N GLN A 122 3.21 -9.04 4.43
CA GLN A 122 4.60 -8.73 4.77
C GLN A 122 4.75 -7.36 5.42
N MET A 123 3.90 -6.41 5.04
CA MET A 123 3.86 -5.04 5.57
C MET A 123 2.41 -4.64 5.87
N ASN A 124 1.97 -3.49 5.38
CA ASN A 124 0.67 -2.90 5.68
C ASN A 124 -0.41 -3.12 4.62
N ILE A 125 -0.19 -4.07 3.72
CA ILE A 125 -1.16 -4.45 2.68
C ILE A 125 -1.74 -5.81 3.01
N ILE A 126 -3.05 -5.93 2.91
CA ILE A 126 -3.77 -7.20 3.03
C ILE A 126 -4.75 -7.36 1.88
N CYS A 127 -4.72 -8.54 1.25
CA CYS A 127 -5.67 -8.92 0.23
C CYS A 127 -6.49 -10.11 0.75
N PHE A 128 -7.81 -9.97 0.69
CA PHE A 128 -8.73 -11.00 1.17
C PHE A 128 -9.88 -11.18 0.20
N ARG A 129 -10.53 -12.34 0.27
CA ARG A 129 -11.74 -12.63 -0.50
C ARG A 129 -12.70 -13.50 0.32
N TYR A 130 -13.97 -13.37 0.03
CA TYR A 130 -14.99 -14.32 0.46
C TYR A 130 -15.14 -15.40 -0.60
N GLY A 131 -15.16 -16.67 -0.21
CA GLY A 131 -15.28 -17.79 -1.14
C GLY A 131 -16.24 -18.85 -0.65
N ILE A 132 -17.22 -19.20 -1.45
CA ILE A 132 -18.16 -20.29 -1.20
C ILE A 132 -17.61 -21.55 -1.88
N ARG A 133 -17.54 -22.66 -1.13
CA ARG A 133 -16.85 -23.88 -1.54
C ARG A 133 -17.42 -24.51 -2.81
N ASP A 134 -18.74 -24.45 -2.97
CA ASP A 134 -19.46 -25.10 -4.07
C ASP A 134 -19.65 -24.22 -5.31
N LYS A 135 -19.03 -23.04 -5.33
CA LYS A 135 -19.06 -22.10 -6.45
C LYS A 135 -17.76 -22.12 -7.23
N ASN A 136 -17.87 -21.97 -8.56
CA ASN A 136 -16.72 -21.81 -9.43
C ASN A 136 -16.01 -20.45 -9.19
N ILE A 137 -14.87 -20.25 -9.87
CA ILE A 137 -14.03 -19.06 -9.71
C ILE A 137 -14.82 -17.79 -10.06
N ASN A 138 -15.50 -17.78 -11.21
CA ASN A 138 -16.21 -16.61 -11.71
C ASN A 138 -17.36 -16.20 -10.78
N GLU A 139 -18.14 -17.16 -10.29
CA GLU A 139 -19.20 -16.88 -9.32
C GLU A 139 -18.68 -16.29 -8.02
N ASN A 140 -17.57 -16.82 -7.51
CA ASN A 140 -16.94 -16.26 -6.31
C ASN A 140 -16.36 -14.86 -6.56
N ASP A 141 -15.87 -14.57 -7.77
CA ASP A 141 -15.38 -13.25 -8.13
C ASP A 141 -16.52 -12.22 -8.22
N ILE A 142 -17.68 -12.61 -8.77
CA ILE A 142 -18.89 -11.77 -8.77
C ILE A 142 -19.31 -11.45 -7.33
N ILE A 143 -19.34 -12.45 -6.43
CA ILE A 143 -19.67 -12.22 -5.02
C ILE A 143 -18.71 -11.24 -4.35
N ASN A 144 -17.43 -11.24 -4.70
CA ASN A 144 -16.46 -10.30 -4.15
C ASN A 144 -16.64 -8.88 -4.71
N LEU A 145 -17.08 -8.72 -5.94
CA LEU A 145 -17.49 -7.43 -6.49
C LEU A 145 -18.76 -6.91 -5.79
N ASP A 146 -19.73 -7.78 -5.54
CA ASP A 146 -20.94 -7.43 -4.78
C ASP A 146 -20.62 -7.06 -3.34
N LEU A 147 -19.70 -7.75 -2.68
CA LEU A 147 -19.20 -7.39 -1.36
C LEU A 147 -18.56 -6.01 -1.36
N GLN A 148 -17.69 -5.71 -2.34
CA GLN A 148 -17.09 -4.39 -2.49
C GLN A 148 -18.16 -3.30 -2.62
N LYS A 149 -19.11 -3.52 -3.53
CA LYS A 149 -20.23 -2.60 -3.79
C LYS A 149 -21.10 -2.39 -2.55
N PHE A 150 -21.47 -3.47 -1.87
CA PHE A 150 -22.23 -3.42 -0.61
C PHE A 150 -21.52 -2.57 0.45
N LEU A 151 -20.22 -2.79 0.62
CA LEU A 151 -19.42 -2.04 1.59
C LEU A 151 -19.32 -0.55 1.24
N LEU A 152 -19.17 -0.24 -0.04
CA LEU A 152 -19.10 1.14 -0.53
C LEU A 152 -20.44 1.84 -0.41
N ASP A 153 -21.49 1.29 -1.03
CA ASP A 153 -22.75 1.98 -1.21
C ASP A 153 -23.55 2.12 0.09
N LYS A 154 -23.53 1.07 0.93
CA LYS A 154 -24.32 1.07 2.19
C LYS A 154 -23.53 1.56 3.40
N HIS A 155 -22.21 1.47 3.39
CA HIS A 155 -21.40 1.71 4.59
C HIS A 155 -20.27 2.71 4.40
N ASN A 156 -20.08 3.23 3.19
CA ASN A 156 -18.98 4.14 2.82
C ASN A 156 -17.60 3.56 3.19
N ILE A 157 -17.43 2.25 2.95
CA ILE A 157 -16.18 1.52 3.16
C ILE A 157 -15.67 1.08 1.80
N PHE A 158 -14.53 1.63 1.39
CA PHE A 158 -13.92 1.34 0.10
C PHE A 158 -12.75 0.37 0.21
N PHE A 159 -12.76 -0.64 -0.66
CA PHE A 159 -11.63 -1.51 -0.96
C PHE A 159 -11.35 -1.47 -2.46
N SER A 160 -10.08 -1.45 -2.85
CA SER A 160 -9.73 -1.70 -4.24
C SER A 160 -9.84 -3.20 -4.56
N ILE A 161 -10.18 -3.52 -5.81
CA ILE A 161 -10.09 -4.89 -6.33
C ILE A 161 -8.74 -5.04 -7.03
N VAL A 162 -8.10 -6.16 -6.77
CA VAL A 162 -6.88 -6.59 -7.47
C VAL A 162 -7.05 -8.02 -7.94
N GLU A 163 -6.40 -8.36 -9.04
CA GLU A 163 -6.32 -9.73 -9.55
C GLU A 163 -4.99 -10.35 -9.16
N TYR A 164 -5.04 -11.56 -8.61
CA TYR A 164 -3.88 -12.33 -8.23
C TYR A 164 -4.20 -13.83 -8.32
N ASN A 165 -3.37 -14.59 -9.02
CA ASN A 165 -3.57 -16.03 -9.31
C ASN A 165 -4.97 -16.32 -9.90
N ASN A 166 -5.42 -15.51 -10.86
CA ASN A 166 -6.72 -15.60 -11.54
C ASN A 166 -7.94 -15.45 -10.61
N PHE A 167 -7.78 -14.83 -9.45
CA PHE A 167 -8.85 -14.51 -8.51
C PHE A 167 -8.93 -13.03 -8.26
N LYS A 168 -10.13 -12.52 -8.05
CA LYS A 168 -10.36 -11.15 -7.56
C LYS A 168 -10.30 -11.10 -6.04
N TRP A 169 -9.56 -10.13 -5.54
CA TRP A 169 -9.31 -9.90 -4.11
C TRP A 169 -9.64 -8.48 -3.74
N LEU A 170 -10.27 -8.29 -2.58
CA LEU A 170 -10.40 -6.98 -1.95
C LEU A 170 -9.06 -6.64 -1.30
N ARG A 171 -8.52 -5.48 -1.63
CA ARG A 171 -7.22 -5.02 -1.14
C ARG A 171 -7.37 -3.83 -0.21
N ALA A 172 -6.83 -3.95 0.98
CA ALA A 172 -6.67 -2.87 1.95
C ALA A 172 -5.21 -2.47 2.11
N VAL A 173 -4.96 -1.17 2.21
CA VAL A 173 -3.67 -0.60 2.61
C VAL A 173 -3.89 0.15 3.91
N LEU A 174 -3.32 -0.35 5.01
CA LEU A 174 -3.48 0.24 6.32
C LEU A 174 -2.45 1.36 6.52
N LEU A 175 -2.67 2.47 5.81
CA LEU A 175 -1.76 3.61 5.76
C LEU A 175 -2.26 4.78 6.62
N ASN A 176 -3.56 4.97 6.81
CA ASN A 176 -4.09 6.11 7.53
C ASN A 176 -3.65 6.09 9.01
N PRO A 177 -2.94 7.12 9.53
CA PRO A 177 -2.42 7.15 10.89
C PRO A 177 -3.55 7.24 11.94
N PHE A 178 -4.74 7.71 11.57
CA PHE A 178 -5.93 7.79 12.44
C PHE A 178 -6.74 6.49 12.46
N PHE A 179 -6.39 5.51 11.64
CA PHE A 179 -7.03 4.21 11.65
C PHE A 179 -6.75 3.48 12.97
N ASN A 180 -7.77 2.79 13.50
CA ASN A 180 -7.67 2.13 14.79
C ASN A 180 -8.53 0.85 14.85
N SER A 181 -8.50 0.17 16.00
CA SER A 181 -9.20 -1.10 16.21
C SER A 181 -10.73 -1.00 16.11
N ARG A 182 -11.33 0.17 16.38
CA ARG A 182 -12.80 0.38 16.23
C ARG A 182 -13.19 0.31 14.76
N HIS A 183 -12.38 0.92 13.88
CA HIS A 183 -12.61 0.84 12.43
C HIS A 183 -12.52 -0.62 11.93
N ILE A 184 -11.53 -1.37 12.40
CA ILE A 184 -11.38 -2.81 12.06
C ILE A 184 -12.62 -3.60 12.47
N LYS A 185 -13.08 -3.41 13.71
CA LYS A 185 -14.29 -4.09 14.22
C LYS A 185 -15.51 -3.76 13.38
N LYS A 186 -15.73 -2.46 13.07
CA LYS A 186 -16.84 -2.00 12.21
C LYS A 186 -16.79 -2.66 10.83
N ILE A 187 -15.63 -2.65 10.17
CA ILE A 187 -15.44 -3.23 8.84
C ILE A 187 -15.76 -4.73 8.87
N CYS A 188 -15.17 -5.48 9.81
CA CYS A 188 -15.39 -6.92 9.91
C CYS A 188 -16.85 -7.28 10.23
N LEU A 189 -17.54 -6.46 11.04
CA LEU A 189 -18.96 -6.61 11.30
C LEU A 189 -19.76 -6.51 9.99
N LYS A 190 -19.50 -5.49 9.16
CA LYS A 190 -20.20 -5.30 7.88
C LYS A 190 -19.90 -6.38 6.86
N ILE A 191 -18.68 -6.88 6.82
CA ILE A 191 -18.33 -8.06 6.01
C ILE A 191 -19.14 -9.28 6.51
N SER A 192 -19.23 -9.49 7.82
CA SER A 192 -20.00 -10.59 8.40
C SER A 192 -21.49 -10.49 8.12
N GLU A 193 -22.08 -9.29 8.14
CA GLU A 193 -23.49 -9.04 7.75
C GLU A 193 -23.73 -9.51 6.30
N PHE A 194 -22.93 -9.04 5.35
CA PHE A 194 -23.02 -9.47 3.95
C PHE A 194 -22.94 -10.99 3.79
N THR A 195 -21.99 -11.64 4.48
CA THR A 195 -21.81 -13.10 4.34
C THR A 195 -22.98 -13.90 4.92
N LYS A 196 -23.69 -13.38 5.93
CA LYS A 196 -24.91 -13.99 6.49
C LYS A 196 -26.08 -13.84 5.55
N GLU A 197 -26.34 -12.64 5.00
CA GLU A 197 -27.40 -12.40 4.03
C GLU A 197 -27.26 -13.30 2.80
N ASN A 198 -26.04 -13.43 2.26
CA ASN A 198 -25.79 -14.33 1.14
C ASN A 198 -26.02 -15.82 1.44
N LYS A 199 -25.83 -16.26 2.68
CA LYS A 199 -26.19 -17.62 3.10
C LYS A 199 -27.70 -17.82 3.15
N THR A 200 -28.44 -16.86 3.67
CA THR A 200 -29.90 -16.93 3.80
C THR A 200 -30.58 -16.95 2.45
N LEU A 201 -30.15 -16.12 1.50
CA LEU A 201 -30.66 -16.12 0.12
C LEU A 201 -30.45 -17.45 -0.62
N LYS A 202 -29.39 -18.20 -0.28
CA LYS A 202 -29.16 -19.54 -0.84
C LYS A 202 -30.08 -20.61 -0.25
N LEU A 203 -30.35 -20.57 1.06
CA LEU A 203 -31.27 -21.52 1.69
C LEU A 203 -32.70 -21.38 1.16
N ILE A 204 -33.11 -20.15 0.81
CA ILE A 204 -34.42 -19.89 0.20
C ILE A 204 -34.45 -20.43 -1.22
N LYS A 205 -33.40 -20.23 -2.06
CA LYS A 205 -33.32 -20.70 -3.44
C LYS A 205 -33.06 -22.22 -3.60
N SER A 206 -32.72 -22.93 -2.56
CA SER A 206 -32.52 -24.39 -2.59
C SER A 206 -33.78 -25.15 -2.13
N ASN A 207 -34.79 -24.45 -1.65
CA ASN A 207 -36.08 -25.01 -1.22
C ASN A 207 -37.23 -24.73 -2.20
N ASP A 208 -36.96 -24.04 -3.32
CA ASP A 208 -37.78 -23.86 -4.49
C ASP A 208 -37.25 -24.76 -5.62
#